data_2a890e36376e5d4d62a8dfe12b14e2b4
#
_entry.id   2a890e36376e5d4d62a8dfe12b14e2b4
#
_cell.length_a   1.000
_cell.length_b   1.000
_cell.length_c   1.000
_cell.angle_alpha   90.00
_cell.angle_beta   90.00
_cell.angle_gamma   90.00
#
_symmetry.space_group_name_H-M   'P 1'
#
loop_
_entity.id
_entity.type
_entity.pdbx_description
1 polymer ?
#
loop_
_entity_poly.entity_id
_entity_poly.type
_entity_poly.pdbx_seq_one_letter_code
_entity_poly.pdbx_strand_id
1 'polypeptide(L)'
;MATVRLSDVVIPKFYYNYVVADTAEKTELVTSGVIERSSQLDDALAGGSHLFNLPFCNDLKNEEENISSDDPAVNSVPKKITANKEVQVRLARNQSWSAMDLSGQLAGSDPIAATLSHIASYWRRRQQAAFVATMAGLFAQNDTTTDATHTQYDLTHDIKGTTFTNGVTTFSAKAFNDAILTIGDAMGDLSAIMVNSVVFTQMKNNDLIKYIPESEITAIASQQYKGGVPTFQGRRVIIDDAVPMRAGVAETWIFGRGAVKMG
;
A
#
# COMPACT_ATOMS: atom_id res chain seq x y z
N MET A 1 -30.38 0.20 -18.21
CA MET A 1 -28.98 -0.17 -18.51
C MET A 1 -28.28 1.04 -19.06
N ALA A 2 -27.11 1.38 -18.50
CA ALA A 2 -26.27 2.46 -19.02
C ALA A 2 -25.49 1.93 -20.22
N THR A 3 -25.77 2.41 -21.41
CA THR A 3 -25.13 2.01 -22.66
C THR A 3 -24.46 3.24 -23.25
N VAL A 4 -23.26 3.10 -23.80
CA VAL A 4 -22.54 4.20 -24.45
C VAL A 4 -23.35 4.70 -25.66
N ARG A 5 -23.66 5.99 -25.68
CA ARG A 5 -24.38 6.68 -26.77
C ARG A 5 -23.41 7.50 -27.62
N LEU A 6 -23.88 7.99 -28.74
CA LEU A 6 -23.10 8.85 -29.65
C LEU A 6 -22.55 10.11 -28.94
N SER A 7 -23.32 10.70 -28.01
CA SER A 7 -22.90 11.84 -27.19
C SER A 7 -21.73 11.53 -26.27
N ASP A 8 -21.54 10.27 -25.91
CA ASP A 8 -20.49 9.82 -24.98
C ASP A 8 -19.17 9.51 -25.70
N VAL A 9 -19.22 9.37 -27.03
CA VAL A 9 -18.06 9.01 -27.87
C VAL A 9 -17.34 10.25 -28.44
N VAL A 10 -18.02 11.37 -28.53
CA VAL A 10 -17.41 12.65 -28.96
C VAL A 10 -16.76 13.32 -27.78
N ILE A 11 -15.54 12.91 -27.47
CA ILE A 11 -14.82 13.40 -26.29
C ILE A 11 -13.74 14.40 -26.73
N PRO A 12 -13.71 15.62 -26.14
CA PRO A 12 -12.62 16.57 -26.38
C PRO A 12 -11.24 16.00 -25.99
N LYS A 13 -10.19 16.36 -26.73
CA LYS A 13 -8.79 15.89 -26.52
C LYS A 13 -8.27 16.01 -25.08
N PHE A 14 -8.86 16.86 -24.24
CA PHE A 14 -8.50 17.06 -22.84
C PHE A 14 -8.73 15.83 -21.94
N TYR A 15 -9.75 15.04 -22.24
CA TYR A 15 -10.10 13.87 -21.43
C TYR A 15 -9.05 12.76 -21.48
N TYR A 16 -8.43 12.55 -22.65
CA TYR A 16 -7.41 11.52 -22.82
C TYR A 16 -6.19 11.74 -21.90
N ASN A 17 -5.67 12.97 -21.85
CA ASN A 17 -4.52 13.29 -21.03
C ASN A 17 -4.80 13.14 -19.52
N TYR A 18 -6.01 13.49 -19.08
CA TYR A 18 -6.45 13.32 -17.69
C TYR A 18 -6.51 11.85 -17.28
N VAL A 19 -7.10 10.99 -18.10
CA VAL A 19 -7.21 9.55 -17.79
C VAL A 19 -5.83 8.87 -17.75
N VAL A 20 -4.92 9.25 -18.64
CA VAL A 20 -3.55 8.71 -18.63
C VAL A 20 -2.79 9.14 -17.37
N ALA A 21 -2.88 10.40 -16.97
CA ALA A 21 -2.23 10.90 -15.76
C ALA A 21 -2.77 10.21 -14.50
N ASP A 22 -4.08 10.15 -14.32
CA ASP A 22 -4.73 9.49 -13.19
C ASP A 22 -4.41 7.99 -13.10
N THR A 23 -4.23 7.34 -14.25
CA THR A 23 -3.81 5.94 -14.31
C THR A 23 -2.37 5.73 -13.87
N ALA A 24 -1.46 6.62 -14.27
CA ALA A 24 -0.06 6.54 -13.92
C ALA A 24 0.16 6.70 -12.41
N GLU A 25 -0.45 7.70 -11.80
CA GLU A 25 -0.33 7.97 -10.36
C GLU A 25 -0.76 6.78 -9.49
N LYS A 26 -1.89 6.17 -9.83
CA LYS A 26 -2.49 5.10 -9.01
C LYS A 26 -1.96 3.69 -9.26
N THR A 27 -0.98 3.55 -10.11
CA THR A 27 -0.29 2.26 -10.36
C THR A 27 0.98 2.09 -9.51
N GLU A 28 1.41 3.15 -8.87
CA GLU A 28 2.70 3.26 -8.21
C GLU A 28 2.90 2.29 -7.05
N LEU A 29 1.86 2.09 -6.25
CA LEU A 29 1.90 1.22 -5.09
C LEU A 29 2.16 -0.25 -5.47
N VAL A 30 1.55 -0.72 -6.56
CA VAL A 30 1.76 -2.08 -7.06
C VAL A 30 3.16 -2.24 -7.64
N THR A 31 3.69 -1.21 -8.29
CA THR A 31 5.04 -1.25 -8.89
C THR A 31 6.16 -1.04 -7.87
N SER A 32 5.85 -0.56 -6.67
CA SER A 32 6.83 -0.30 -5.61
C SER A 32 7.34 -1.57 -4.90
N GLY A 33 6.68 -2.71 -5.11
CA GLY A 33 7.00 -3.97 -4.42
C GLY A 33 6.50 -4.04 -2.97
N VAL A 34 5.66 -3.11 -2.53
CA VAL A 34 4.96 -3.19 -1.24
C VAL A 34 3.92 -4.30 -1.24
N ILE A 35 3.25 -4.50 -2.39
CA ILE A 35 2.29 -5.57 -2.60
C ILE A 35 2.96 -6.71 -3.36
N GLU A 36 2.97 -7.90 -2.79
CA GLU A 36 3.44 -9.13 -3.43
C GLU A 36 2.29 -10.08 -3.69
N ARG A 37 2.33 -10.80 -4.83
CA ARG A 37 1.38 -11.87 -5.12
C ARG A 37 1.80 -13.15 -4.42
N SER A 38 0.85 -13.82 -3.78
CA SER A 38 1.07 -15.08 -3.07
C SER A 38 0.30 -16.21 -3.72
N SER A 39 1.00 -17.29 -4.13
CA SER A 39 0.37 -18.47 -4.70
C SER A 39 -0.54 -19.20 -3.70
N GLN A 40 -0.25 -19.14 -2.40
CA GLN A 40 -1.10 -19.71 -1.36
C GLN A 40 -2.46 -19.01 -1.29
N LEU A 41 -2.49 -17.70 -1.54
CA LEU A 41 -3.72 -16.92 -1.61
C LEU A 41 -4.50 -17.23 -2.89
N ASP A 42 -3.82 -17.42 -4.02
CA ASP A 42 -4.45 -17.83 -5.28
C ASP A 42 -5.18 -19.18 -5.12
N ASP A 43 -4.54 -20.16 -4.46
CA ASP A 43 -5.13 -21.47 -4.18
C ASP A 43 -6.33 -21.37 -3.23
N ALA A 44 -6.25 -20.55 -2.20
CA ALA A 44 -7.34 -20.30 -1.27
C ALA A 44 -8.52 -19.61 -1.96
N LEU A 45 -8.26 -18.69 -2.88
CA LEU A 45 -9.29 -18.00 -3.67
C LEU A 45 -10.07 -18.96 -4.59
N ALA A 46 -9.45 -20.03 -5.07
CA ALA A 46 -10.11 -21.07 -5.86
C ALA A 46 -11.14 -21.86 -5.05
N GLY A 47 -11.06 -21.89 -3.73
CA GLY A 47 -11.92 -22.65 -2.82
C GLY A 47 -13.35 -22.12 -2.61
N GLY A 48 -13.74 -20.99 -3.20
CA GLY A 48 -15.14 -20.52 -3.24
C GLY A 48 -15.70 -19.88 -1.98
N SER A 49 -14.94 -19.74 -0.89
CA SER A 49 -15.36 -19.06 0.35
C SER A 49 -15.12 -17.55 0.30
N HIS A 50 -15.93 -16.77 1.04
CA HIS A 50 -15.67 -15.33 1.24
C HIS A 50 -14.69 -15.04 2.37
N LEU A 51 -14.61 -15.93 3.35
CA LEU A 51 -13.70 -15.88 4.49
C LEU A 51 -12.92 -17.18 4.54
N PHE A 52 -11.61 -17.08 4.65
CA PHE A 52 -10.77 -18.26 4.85
C PHE A 52 -9.73 -17.98 5.91
N ASN A 53 -9.40 -19.03 6.65
CA ASN A 53 -8.40 -19.01 7.68
C ASN A 53 -7.12 -19.65 7.12
N LEU A 54 -6.03 -18.91 7.12
CA LEU A 54 -4.71 -19.45 6.85
C LEU A 54 -4.02 -19.76 8.17
N PRO A 55 -3.75 -21.04 8.46
CA PRO A 55 -2.98 -21.40 9.63
C PRO A 55 -1.50 -21.04 9.42
N PHE A 56 -0.88 -20.48 10.44
CA PHE A 56 0.57 -20.25 10.46
C PHE A 56 1.14 -20.65 11.82
N CYS A 57 2.42 -21.01 11.82
CA CYS A 57 3.15 -21.25 13.06
C CYS A 57 3.78 -19.94 13.52
N ASN A 58 3.62 -19.64 14.81
CA ASN A 58 4.32 -18.52 15.42
C ASN A 58 5.82 -18.82 15.43
N ASP A 59 6.63 -17.79 15.44
CA ASP A 59 8.07 -17.92 15.58
C ASP A 59 8.45 -18.53 16.94
N LEU A 60 9.64 -19.11 17.00
CA LEU A 60 10.17 -19.64 18.24
C LEU A 60 10.48 -18.49 19.20
N LYS A 61 10.04 -18.64 20.43
CA LYS A 61 10.36 -17.64 21.46
C LYS A 61 11.86 -17.60 21.71
N ASN A 62 12.42 -16.41 21.78
CA ASN A 62 13.82 -16.20 22.17
C ASN A 62 13.94 -16.38 23.69
N GLU A 63 14.01 -17.64 24.12
CA GLU A 63 14.19 -18.05 25.51
C GLU A 63 15.59 -18.67 25.67
N GLU A 64 16.11 -18.63 26.89
CA GLU A 64 17.43 -19.23 27.18
C GLU A 64 17.47 -20.71 26.81
N GLU A 65 18.62 -21.15 26.31
CA GLU A 65 18.91 -22.52 25.92
C GLU A 65 19.08 -23.40 27.17
N ASN A 66 18.89 -24.70 27.00
CA ASN A 66 19.23 -25.65 28.07
C ASN A 66 20.76 -25.85 28.11
N ILE A 67 21.35 -25.70 29.28
CA ILE A 67 22.78 -26.01 29.48
C ILE A 67 22.96 -27.51 29.47
N SER A 68 23.84 -28.02 28.63
CA SER A 68 24.17 -29.44 28.61
C SER A 68 24.92 -29.84 29.89
N SER A 69 24.46 -30.93 30.54
CA SER A 69 25.07 -31.50 31.73
C SER A 69 25.37 -32.98 31.48
N ASP A 70 26.41 -33.51 32.11
CA ASP A 70 26.73 -34.93 32.19
C ASP A 70 25.98 -35.64 33.34
N ASP A 71 25.23 -34.89 34.14
CA ASP A 71 24.35 -35.46 35.17
C ASP A 71 23.09 -36.09 34.52
N PRO A 72 22.87 -37.38 34.69
CA PRO A 72 21.69 -38.07 34.10
C PRO A 72 20.35 -37.60 34.68
N ALA A 73 20.36 -36.87 35.79
CA ALA A 73 19.16 -36.27 36.38
C ALA A 73 18.75 -34.95 35.71
N VAL A 74 19.65 -34.33 34.93
CA VAL A 74 19.40 -33.06 34.23
C VAL A 74 19.03 -33.33 32.76
N ASN A 75 17.74 -33.31 32.47
CA ASN A 75 17.25 -33.49 31.11
C ASN A 75 16.85 -32.16 30.46
N SER A 76 17.05 -32.06 29.14
CA SER A 76 16.57 -30.90 28.39
C SER A 76 15.04 -30.85 28.41
N VAL A 77 14.47 -29.66 28.60
CA VAL A 77 13.03 -29.44 28.57
C VAL A 77 12.60 -29.06 27.15
N PRO A 78 11.84 -29.90 26.44
CA PRO A 78 11.40 -29.59 25.10
C PRO A 78 10.41 -28.40 25.12
N LYS A 79 10.61 -27.44 24.23
CA LYS A 79 9.75 -26.28 24.05
C LYS A 79 8.81 -26.54 22.86
N LYS A 80 7.59 -25.99 22.93
CA LYS A 80 6.57 -26.18 21.89
C LYS A 80 6.48 -24.96 20.97
N ILE A 81 6.26 -25.20 19.69
CA ILE A 81 5.79 -24.20 18.74
C ILE A 81 4.29 -24.03 18.89
N THR A 82 3.80 -22.82 18.77
CA THR A 82 2.35 -22.52 18.77
C THR A 82 1.92 -22.14 17.39
N ALA A 83 0.72 -22.56 16.99
CA ALA A 83 0.08 -22.18 15.74
C ALA A 83 -1.01 -21.13 16.00
N ASN A 84 -1.19 -20.23 15.06
CA ASN A 84 -2.26 -19.27 15.02
C ASN A 84 -2.93 -19.29 13.64
N LYS A 85 -4.00 -18.50 13.45
CA LYS A 85 -4.72 -18.38 12.19
C LYS A 85 -4.85 -16.93 11.80
N GLU A 86 -4.63 -16.65 10.54
CA GLU A 86 -4.91 -15.37 9.91
C GLU A 86 -6.26 -15.46 9.18
N VAL A 87 -7.14 -14.48 9.41
CA VAL A 87 -8.44 -14.39 8.75
C VAL A 87 -8.32 -13.48 7.55
N GLN A 88 -8.62 -14.04 6.38
CA GLN A 88 -8.56 -13.31 5.13
C GLN A 88 -9.93 -13.17 4.48
N VAL A 89 -10.14 -12.06 3.79
CA VAL A 89 -11.42 -11.69 3.17
C VAL A 89 -11.26 -11.60 1.66
N ARG A 90 -12.12 -12.30 0.94
CA ARG A 90 -12.22 -12.22 -0.51
C ARG A 90 -13.05 -11.00 -0.92
N LEU A 91 -12.49 -10.11 -1.72
CA LEU A 91 -13.18 -8.99 -2.33
C LEU A 91 -13.70 -9.42 -3.73
N ALA A 92 -14.92 -9.95 -3.80
CA ALA A 92 -15.58 -10.29 -5.06
C ALA A 92 -16.27 -9.05 -5.65
N ARG A 93 -15.69 -8.47 -6.70
CA ARG A 93 -16.21 -7.29 -7.40
C ARG A 93 -16.23 -7.51 -8.90
N ASN A 94 -17.28 -7.08 -9.57
CA ASN A 94 -17.39 -7.09 -11.02
C ASN A 94 -17.79 -5.72 -11.55
N GLN A 95 -17.52 -5.48 -12.82
CA GLN A 95 -17.97 -4.31 -13.57
C GLN A 95 -18.23 -4.73 -15.02
N SER A 96 -19.26 -4.20 -15.62
CA SER A 96 -19.62 -4.45 -17.03
C SER A 96 -19.79 -3.15 -17.79
N TRP A 97 -19.38 -3.17 -19.04
CA TRP A 97 -19.55 -2.07 -19.99
C TRP A 97 -20.26 -2.58 -21.22
N SER A 98 -21.11 -1.75 -21.81
CA SER A 98 -21.80 -2.07 -23.06
C SER A 98 -21.80 -0.85 -24.00
N ALA A 99 -21.74 -1.10 -25.27
CA ALA A 99 -21.86 -0.09 -26.33
C ALA A 99 -22.90 -0.53 -27.36
N MET A 100 -23.52 0.43 -28.05
CA MET A 100 -24.40 0.14 -29.18
C MET A 100 -23.59 0.11 -30.47
N ASP A 101 -23.82 -0.87 -31.31
CA ASP A 101 -23.12 -1.03 -32.60
C ASP A 101 -23.29 0.19 -33.53
N LEU A 102 -24.47 0.81 -33.52
CA LEU A 102 -24.77 2.00 -34.30
C LEU A 102 -23.87 3.20 -33.91
N SER A 103 -23.47 3.30 -32.61
CA SER A 103 -22.59 4.38 -32.15
C SER A 103 -21.17 4.25 -32.72
N GLY A 104 -20.67 3.03 -32.90
CA GLY A 104 -19.40 2.76 -33.56
C GLY A 104 -19.42 3.10 -35.06
N GLN A 105 -20.48 2.73 -35.73
CA GLN A 105 -20.64 3.02 -37.16
C GLN A 105 -20.77 4.52 -37.50
N LEU A 106 -21.49 5.28 -36.67
CA LEU A 106 -21.67 6.71 -36.87
C LEU A 106 -20.43 7.52 -36.42
N ALA A 107 -19.73 7.10 -35.39
CA ALA A 107 -18.54 7.80 -34.87
C ALA A 107 -17.26 7.48 -35.67
N GLY A 108 -17.27 6.43 -36.50
CA GLY A 108 -16.07 5.96 -37.21
C GLY A 108 -14.95 5.43 -36.28
N SER A 109 -15.29 5.16 -35.02
CA SER A 109 -14.38 4.60 -33.99
C SER A 109 -15.09 3.51 -33.20
N ASP A 110 -14.36 2.47 -32.77
CA ASP A 110 -14.91 1.39 -32.00
C ASP A 110 -14.88 1.73 -30.49
N PRO A 111 -16.03 2.02 -29.86
CA PRO A 111 -16.07 2.36 -28.42
C PRO A 111 -15.76 1.15 -27.53
N ILE A 112 -15.95 -0.09 -27.99
CA ILE A 112 -15.62 -1.30 -27.26
C ILE A 112 -14.09 -1.47 -27.19
N ALA A 113 -13.39 -1.29 -28.32
CA ALA A 113 -11.92 -1.34 -28.37
C ALA A 113 -11.29 -0.28 -27.47
N ALA A 114 -11.81 0.94 -27.43
CA ALA A 114 -11.38 2.00 -26.52
C ALA A 114 -11.60 1.60 -25.05
N THR A 115 -12.74 1.03 -24.71
CA THR A 115 -13.05 0.54 -23.36
C THR A 115 -12.08 -0.57 -22.94
N LEU A 116 -11.82 -1.55 -23.84
CA LEU A 116 -10.89 -2.65 -23.55
C LEU A 116 -9.48 -2.17 -23.22
N SER A 117 -9.00 -1.12 -23.91
CA SER A 117 -7.66 -0.54 -23.62
C SER A 117 -7.55 0.06 -22.23
N HIS A 118 -8.67 0.49 -21.63
CA HIS A 118 -8.70 1.12 -20.31
C HIS A 118 -9.09 0.18 -19.16
N ILE A 119 -9.56 -1.05 -19.43
CA ILE A 119 -10.00 -1.99 -18.41
C ILE A 119 -8.87 -2.34 -17.44
N ALA A 120 -7.67 -2.63 -17.94
CA ALA A 120 -6.52 -2.97 -17.08
C ALA A 120 -6.18 -1.83 -16.13
N SER A 121 -6.18 -0.60 -16.62
CA SER A 121 -5.93 0.62 -15.84
C SER A 121 -7.03 0.86 -14.81
N TYR A 122 -8.28 0.62 -15.16
CA TYR A 122 -9.40 0.70 -14.23
C TYR A 122 -9.23 -0.27 -13.05
N TRP A 123 -8.93 -1.54 -13.32
CA TRP A 123 -8.77 -2.54 -12.25
C TRP A 123 -7.56 -2.26 -11.35
N ARG A 124 -6.44 -1.80 -11.90
CA ARG A 124 -5.28 -1.37 -11.10
C ARG A 124 -5.64 -0.26 -10.12
N ARG A 125 -6.34 0.77 -10.57
CA ARG A 125 -6.83 1.86 -9.70
C ARG A 125 -7.77 1.35 -8.61
N ARG A 126 -8.67 0.41 -8.97
CA ARG A 126 -9.61 -0.17 -8.00
C ARG A 126 -8.90 -1.04 -6.95
N GLN A 127 -7.87 -1.77 -7.34
CA GLN A 127 -7.03 -2.54 -6.41
C GLN A 127 -6.30 -1.60 -5.46
N GLN A 128 -5.67 -0.55 -5.96
CA GLN A 128 -5.01 0.44 -5.11
C GLN A 128 -5.99 1.13 -4.15
N ALA A 129 -7.15 1.54 -4.63
CA ALA A 129 -8.17 2.14 -3.77
C ALA A 129 -8.68 1.17 -2.68
N ALA A 130 -8.83 -0.12 -3.01
CA ALA A 130 -9.19 -1.14 -2.04
C ALA A 130 -8.09 -1.34 -0.99
N PHE A 131 -6.83 -1.36 -1.42
CA PHE A 131 -5.67 -1.44 -0.52
C PHE A 131 -5.65 -0.26 0.45
N VAL A 132 -5.71 0.97 -0.05
CA VAL A 132 -5.69 2.18 0.79
C VAL A 132 -6.86 2.18 1.78
N ALA A 133 -8.07 1.80 1.34
CA ALA A 133 -9.22 1.70 2.23
C ALA A 133 -9.04 0.64 3.33
N THR A 134 -8.43 -0.50 3.00
CA THR A 134 -8.13 -1.57 3.96
C THR A 134 -7.11 -1.11 4.99
N MET A 135 -6.02 -0.47 4.54
CA MET A 135 -4.99 0.06 5.44
C MET A 135 -5.51 1.18 6.32
N ALA A 136 -6.31 2.10 5.77
CA ALA A 136 -6.95 3.15 6.55
C ALA A 136 -7.90 2.60 7.62
N GLY A 137 -8.61 1.51 7.31
CA GLY A 137 -9.44 0.79 8.27
C GLY A 137 -8.63 0.13 9.37
N LEU A 138 -7.51 -0.52 9.01
CA LEU A 138 -6.61 -1.18 9.94
C LEU A 138 -6.00 -0.17 10.94
N PHE A 139 -5.46 0.94 10.45
CA PHE A 139 -4.89 1.98 11.31
C PHE A 139 -5.94 2.68 12.17
N ALA A 140 -7.14 2.91 11.64
CA ALA A 140 -8.24 3.46 12.43
C ALA A 140 -8.68 2.51 13.56
N GLN A 141 -8.65 1.20 13.34
CA GLN A 141 -8.91 0.22 14.38
C GLN A 141 -7.79 0.19 15.42
N ASN A 142 -6.53 0.32 14.99
CA ASN A 142 -5.37 0.39 15.86
C ASN A 142 -5.48 1.58 16.83
N ASP A 143 -5.84 2.76 16.35
CA ASP A 143 -6.04 3.97 17.18
C ASP A 143 -7.14 3.83 18.27
N THR A 144 -8.11 2.95 18.07
CA THR A 144 -9.24 2.77 19.00
C THR A 144 -9.03 1.67 20.03
N THR A 145 -8.02 0.82 19.83
CA THR A 145 -7.76 -0.32 20.69
C THR A 145 -6.85 0.12 21.87
N THR A 146 -7.28 -0.16 23.11
CA THR A 146 -6.57 0.25 24.35
C THR A 146 -6.13 -0.93 25.20
N ASP A 147 -6.04 -2.11 24.64
CA ASP A 147 -5.57 -3.33 25.31
C ASP A 147 -4.06 -3.27 25.57
N ALA A 148 -3.59 -3.91 26.65
CA ALA A 148 -2.18 -3.94 27.03
C ALA A 148 -1.28 -4.62 25.97
N THR A 149 -1.81 -5.59 25.22
CA THR A 149 -1.12 -6.24 24.11
C THR A 149 -0.94 -5.27 22.95
N HIS A 150 -1.95 -4.46 22.66
CA HIS A 150 -1.89 -3.42 21.65
C HIS A 150 -0.80 -2.39 21.96
N THR A 151 -0.74 -1.90 23.19
CA THR A 151 0.27 -0.92 23.62
C THR A 151 1.69 -1.44 23.44
N GLN A 152 1.91 -2.74 23.59
CA GLN A 152 3.22 -3.36 23.39
C GLN A 152 3.66 -3.41 21.93
N TYR A 153 2.71 -3.55 20.98
CA TYR A 153 2.97 -3.71 19.55
C TYR A 153 2.49 -2.52 18.72
N ASP A 154 2.19 -1.39 19.35
CA ASP A 154 1.79 -0.19 18.65
C ASP A 154 2.97 0.42 17.90
N LEU A 155 2.90 0.40 16.57
CA LEU A 155 3.88 0.99 15.67
C LEU A 155 3.49 2.40 15.20
N THR A 156 2.58 3.04 15.94
CA THR A 156 2.10 4.40 15.65
C THR A 156 2.96 5.44 16.36
N HIS A 157 3.41 6.44 15.65
CA HIS A 157 4.12 7.59 16.20
C HIS A 157 3.32 8.87 15.94
N ASP A 158 2.69 9.42 16.99
CA ASP A 158 1.84 10.61 16.90
C ASP A 158 2.66 11.87 17.20
N ILE A 159 2.74 12.76 16.23
CA ILE A 159 3.40 14.07 16.35
C ILE A 159 2.42 15.24 16.36
N LYS A 160 1.10 14.97 16.39
CA LYS A 160 0.10 16.04 16.43
C LYS A 160 0.26 16.87 17.70
N GLY A 161 0.13 18.19 17.56
CA GLY A 161 0.15 19.12 18.68
C GLY A 161 -1.07 20.04 18.62
N THR A 162 -1.34 20.74 19.71
CA THR A 162 -2.43 21.74 19.80
C THR A 162 -2.13 22.99 18.98
N THR A 163 -0.84 23.24 18.73
CA THR A 163 -0.38 24.40 17.95
C THR A 163 0.52 23.94 16.82
N PHE A 164 0.30 24.44 15.63
CA PHE A 164 1.17 24.16 14.49
C PHE A 164 2.57 24.71 14.76
N THR A 165 3.58 23.83 14.70
CA THR A 165 4.99 24.18 14.82
C THR A 165 5.77 23.45 13.74
N ASN A 166 6.36 24.20 12.80
CA ASN A 166 7.12 23.60 11.71
C ASN A 166 8.33 22.80 12.26
N GLY A 167 8.50 21.58 11.75
CA GLY A 167 9.57 20.67 12.18
C GLY A 167 9.27 19.88 13.47
N VAL A 168 8.19 20.21 14.18
CA VAL A 168 7.76 19.51 15.40
C VAL A 168 6.43 18.80 15.18
N THR A 169 5.40 19.52 14.76
CA THR A 169 4.06 18.98 14.47
C THR A 169 3.84 18.69 12.98
N THR A 170 4.88 18.85 12.17
CA THR A 170 4.92 18.54 10.74
C THR A 170 5.91 17.42 10.48
N PHE A 171 5.78 16.79 9.31
CA PHE A 171 6.74 15.78 8.88
C PHE A 171 8.18 16.33 8.94
N SER A 172 9.05 15.63 9.66
CA SER A 172 10.47 15.96 9.79
C SER A 172 11.32 14.69 9.80
N ALA A 173 12.61 14.82 9.53
CA ALA A 173 13.53 13.69 9.60
C ALA A 173 13.59 13.07 10.99
N LYS A 174 13.43 13.88 12.05
CA LYS A 174 13.38 13.38 13.43
C LYS A 174 12.13 12.54 13.65
N ALA A 175 10.94 13.05 13.34
CA ALA A 175 9.68 12.32 13.50
C ALA A 175 9.68 10.99 12.74
N PHE A 176 10.25 10.98 11.54
CA PHE A 176 10.41 9.78 10.75
C PHE A 176 11.34 8.75 11.40
N ASN A 177 12.49 9.20 11.92
CA ASN A 177 13.44 8.32 12.61
C ASN A 177 12.85 7.78 13.91
N ASP A 178 12.12 8.60 14.67
CA ASP A 178 11.43 8.18 15.89
C ASP A 178 10.33 7.12 15.57
N ALA A 179 9.61 7.29 14.45
CA ALA A 179 8.65 6.29 13.99
C ALA A 179 9.31 4.97 13.58
N ILE A 180 10.44 5.01 12.89
CA ILE A 180 11.18 3.79 12.49
C ILE A 180 11.78 3.09 13.71
N LEU A 181 12.18 3.83 14.73
CA LEU A 181 12.75 3.24 15.95
C LEU A 181 11.77 2.26 16.64
N THR A 182 10.45 2.45 16.46
CA THR A 182 9.44 1.53 17.03
C THR A 182 9.57 0.09 16.51
N ILE A 183 10.16 -0.10 15.31
CA ILE A 183 10.37 -1.43 14.69
C ILE A 183 11.65 -2.11 15.24
N GLY A 184 12.56 -1.34 15.86
CA GLY A 184 13.82 -1.87 16.37
C GLY A 184 14.78 -2.30 15.25
N ASP A 185 15.34 -3.51 15.35
CA ASP A 185 16.42 -3.99 14.49
C ASP A 185 16.00 -4.17 13.02
N ALA A 186 14.70 -4.31 12.74
CA ALA A 186 14.16 -4.51 11.39
C ALA A 186 14.01 -3.20 10.57
N MET A 187 14.59 -2.09 11.03
CA MET A 187 14.54 -0.79 10.33
C MET A 187 15.01 -0.86 8.86
N GLY A 188 15.91 -1.79 8.55
CA GLY A 188 16.46 -1.98 7.21
C GLY A 188 15.48 -2.54 6.18
N ASP A 189 14.43 -3.21 6.63
CA ASP A 189 13.44 -3.86 5.76
C ASP A 189 12.39 -2.88 5.19
N LEU A 190 12.36 -1.67 5.71
CA LEU A 190 11.46 -0.63 5.24
C LEU A 190 11.93 -0.08 3.90
N SER A 191 11.07 -0.15 2.88
CA SER A 191 11.40 0.17 1.49
C SER A 191 10.64 1.37 0.92
N ALA A 192 9.43 1.64 1.41
CA ALA A 192 8.56 2.66 0.84
C ALA A 192 7.86 3.51 1.92
N ILE A 193 7.60 4.75 1.57
CA ILE A 193 6.84 5.72 2.38
C ILE A 193 5.66 6.19 1.54
N MET A 194 4.46 6.12 2.07
CA MET A 194 3.26 6.60 1.41
C MET A 194 2.74 7.85 2.11
N VAL A 195 2.57 8.93 1.36
CA VAL A 195 2.21 10.24 1.87
C VAL A 195 1.11 10.89 1.03
N ASN A 196 0.34 11.76 1.67
CA ASN A 196 -0.57 12.66 0.98
C ASN A 196 0.20 13.80 0.27
N SER A 197 -0.34 14.37 -0.81
CA SER A 197 0.28 15.46 -1.57
C SER A 197 0.62 16.69 -0.71
N VAL A 198 -0.14 16.97 0.34
CA VAL A 198 0.13 18.06 1.28
C VAL A 198 1.43 17.81 2.05
N VAL A 199 1.60 16.60 2.58
CA VAL A 199 2.84 16.20 3.30
C VAL A 199 4.02 16.18 2.34
N PHE A 200 3.84 15.67 1.13
CA PHE A 200 4.87 15.67 0.09
C PHE A 200 5.35 17.10 -0.23
N THR A 201 4.42 18.04 -0.36
CA THR A 201 4.76 19.45 -0.60
C THR A 201 5.56 20.03 0.56
N GLN A 202 5.21 19.72 1.80
CA GLN A 202 6.00 20.14 2.97
C GLN A 202 7.40 19.51 2.99
N MET A 203 7.51 18.22 2.67
CA MET A 203 8.80 17.54 2.55
C MET A 203 9.69 18.21 1.49
N LYS A 204 9.09 18.59 0.35
CA LYS A 204 9.79 19.29 -0.72
C LYS A 204 10.25 20.70 -0.30
N ASN A 205 9.38 21.45 0.39
CA ASN A 205 9.71 22.80 0.89
C ASN A 205 10.83 22.78 1.96
N ASN A 206 10.97 21.67 2.66
CA ASN A 206 12.00 21.47 3.68
C ASN A 206 13.26 20.75 3.14
N ASP A 207 13.41 20.62 1.82
CA ASP A 207 14.54 19.96 1.13
C ASP A 207 14.82 18.52 1.61
N LEU A 208 13.78 17.82 2.07
CA LEU A 208 13.91 16.45 2.56
C LEU A 208 13.95 15.42 1.42
N ILE A 209 13.49 15.77 0.22
CA ILE A 209 13.33 14.84 -0.91
C ILE A 209 14.56 14.88 -1.79
N LYS A 210 15.11 13.70 -2.07
CA LYS A 210 16.14 13.50 -3.09
C LYS A 210 15.52 12.75 -4.28
N TYR A 211 15.95 13.10 -5.49
CA TYR A 211 15.48 12.44 -6.69
C TYR A 211 16.58 11.52 -7.23
N ILE A 212 16.23 10.26 -7.50
CA ILE A 212 17.09 9.34 -8.25
C ILE A 212 16.93 9.72 -9.72
N PRO A 213 18.04 10.03 -10.45
CA PRO A 213 17.97 10.46 -11.85
C PRO A 213 17.45 9.34 -12.76
N GLU A 214 16.81 9.73 -13.86
CA GLU A 214 16.24 8.77 -14.84
C GLU A 214 17.27 7.79 -15.40
N SER A 215 18.54 8.16 -15.46
CA SER A 215 19.64 7.31 -15.93
C SER A 215 19.89 6.07 -15.06
N GLU A 216 19.45 6.09 -13.80
CA GLU A 216 19.62 4.99 -12.84
C GLU A 216 18.32 4.20 -12.64
N ILE A 217 17.23 4.58 -13.31
CA ILE A 217 15.92 3.99 -13.16
C ILE A 217 15.64 3.03 -14.32
N THR A 218 15.10 1.85 -14.01
CA THR A 218 14.63 0.90 -15.03
C THR A 218 13.54 1.54 -15.89
N ALA A 219 13.54 1.26 -17.21
CA ALA A 219 12.68 1.90 -18.23
C ALA A 219 11.17 1.99 -17.90
N ILE A 220 10.65 1.11 -17.05
CA ILE A 220 9.24 1.11 -16.61
C ILE A 220 8.95 2.25 -15.63
N ALA A 221 9.91 2.58 -14.75
CA ALA A 221 9.75 3.65 -13.77
C ALA A 221 9.99 5.04 -14.38
N SER A 222 10.80 5.14 -15.43
CA SER A 222 11.11 6.41 -16.12
C SER A 222 9.91 7.03 -16.85
N GLN A 223 8.94 6.21 -17.28
CA GLN A 223 7.70 6.71 -17.88
C GLN A 223 6.74 7.36 -16.87
N GLN A 224 6.86 6.98 -15.61
CA GLN A 224 5.97 7.43 -14.54
C GLN A 224 6.46 8.73 -13.88
N TYR A 225 7.76 8.94 -13.84
CA TYR A 225 8.40 10.08 -13.18
C TYR A 225 9.28 10.89 -14.14
N LYS A 226 8.69 11.88 -14.79
CA LYS A 226 9.48 12.89 -15.50
C LYS A 226 10.22 13.74 -14.46
N GLY A 227 11.50 13.47 -14.26
CA GLY A 227 12.35 14.20 -13.31
C GLY A 227 12.91 13.35 -12.17
N GLY A 228 12.76 12.03 -12.23
CA GLY A 228 13.33 11.09 -11.27
C GLY A 228 12.36 10.62 -10.17
N VAL A 229 12.69 9.51 -9.54
CA VAL A 229 11.89 8.94 -8.44
C VAL A 229 12.17 9.69 -7.14
N PRO A 230 11.15 10.25 -6.47
CA PRO A 230 11.35 10.91 -5.18
C PRO A 230 11.72 9.88 -4.12
N THR A 231 12.79 10.17 -3.38
CA THR A 231 13.27 9.32 -2.29
C THR A 231 13.55 10.15 -1.04
N PHE A 232 13.33 9.53 0.11
CA PHE A 232 13.67 10.09 1.41
C PHE A 232 14.45 9.06 2.22
N GLN A 233 15.66 9.38 2.64
CA GLN A 233 16.58 8.48 3.35
C GLN A 233 16.74 7.10 2.67
N GLY A 234 16.83 7.09 1.33
CA GLY A 234 16.98 5.86 0.55
C GLY A 234 15.69 5.06 0.33
N ARG A 235 14.56 5.50 0.85
CA ARG A 235 13.24 4.88 0.69
C ARG A 235 12.42 5.63 -0.36
N ARG A 236 11.69 4.88 -1.19
CA ARG A 236 10.83 5.47 -2.21
C ARG A 236 9.65 6.19 -1.58
N VAL A 237 9.35 7.41 -2.04
CA VAL A 237 8.16 8.16 -1.62
C VAL A 237 7.05 7.97 -2.64
N ILE A 238 5.90 7.47 -2.18
CA ILE A 238 4.69 7.25 -2.97
C ILE A 238 3.68 8.31 -2.58
N ILE A 239 3.12 9.00 -3.57
CA ILE A 239 2.15 10.08 -3.35
C ILE A 239 0.77 9.55 -3.68
N ASP A 240 -0.15 9.57 -2.71
CA ASP A 240 -1.55 9.22 -2.95
C ASP A 240 -2.47 10.05 -2.05
N ASP A 241 -3.35 10.82 -2.66
CA ASP A 241 -4.31 11.67 -1.94
C ASP A 241 -5.44 10.88 -1.26
N ALA A 242 -5.52 9.57 -1.52
CA ALA A 242 -6.44 8.69 -0.79
C ALA A 242 -5.94 8.36 0.63
N VAL A 243 -4.66 8.66 0.97
CA VAL A 243 -4.17 8.58 2.35
C VAL A 243 -4.95 9.56 3.22
N PRO A 244 -5.54 9.11 4.34
CA PRO A 244 -6.45 9.93 5.14
C PRO A 244 -5.79 11.20 5.69
N MET A 245 -6.55 12.29 5.61
CA MET A 245 -6.27 13.51 6.34
C MET A 245 -7.48 13.80 7.23
N ARG A 246 -7.34 13.61 8.54
CA ARG A 246 -8.43 13.76 9.51
C ARG A 246 -8.19 14.97 10.39
N ALA A 247 -9.16 15.89 10.45
CA ALA A 247 -9.10 17.10 11.27
C ALA A 247 -7.78 17.90 11.11
N GLY A 248 -7.24 17.96 9.89
CA GLY A 248 -5.99 18.67 9.60
C GLY A 248 -4.70 17.88 9.95
N VAL A 249 -4.84 16.66 10.45
CA VAL A 249 -3.72 15.73 10.68
C VAL A 249 -3.61 14.77 9.51
N ALA A 250 -2.48 14.77 8.82
CA ALA A 250 -2.20 13.86 7.73
C ALA A 250 -1.50 12.61 8.25
N GLU A 251 -1.93 11.45 7.77
CA GLU A 251 -1.26 10.19 8.04
C GLU A 251 -0.08 10.01 7.08
N THR A 252 0.96 9.36 7.54
CA THR A 252 2.12 8.93 6.74
C THR A 252 2.37 7.47 7.04
N TRP A 253 2.35 6.64 6.01
CA TRP A 253 2.51 5.20 6.16
C TRP A 253 3.88 4.76 5.68
N ILE A 254 4.52 3.86 6.43
CA ILE A 254 5.82 3.32 6.09
C ILE A 254 5.65 1.82 5.91
N PHE A 255 6.15 1.29 4.79
CA PHE A 255 5.98 -0.11 4.43
C PHE A 255 7.33 -0.79 4.19
N GLY A 256 7.41 -2.03 4.63
CA GLY A 256 8.45 -2.96 4.21
C GLY A 256 8.14 -3.54 2.82
N ARG A 257 9.12 -4.19 2.23
CA ARG A 257 8.95 -4.94 0.99
C ARG A 257 8.06 -6.16 1.24
N GLY A 258 7.06 -6.38 0.38
CA GLY A 258 6.11 -7.48 0.54
C GLY A 258 5.26 -7.40 1.80
N ALA A 259 5.07 -6.21 2.36
CA ALA A 259 4.30 -5.99 3.59
C ALA A 259 2.84 -6.45 3.45
N VAL A 260 2.30 -6.41 2.23
CA VAL A 260 0.95 -6.87 1.93
C VAL A 260 0.97 -7.92 0.84
N LYS A 261 0.26 -9.02 1.06
CA LYS A 261 0.12 -10.09 0.10
C LYS A 261 -1.26 -10.04 -0.56
N MET A 262 -1.29 -10.29 -1.86
CA MET A 262 -2.50 -10.32 -2.66
C MET A 262 -2.52 -11.64 -3.47
N GLY A 263 -3.68 -12.23 -3.63
CA GLY A 263 -3.96 -13.37 -4.50
C GLY A 263 -4.75 -12.95 -5.73
#